data_ebcd5e9c94fb0082b6d7ad392ff1551c
#
_entry.id   ebcd5e9c94fb0082b6d7ad392ff1551c
#
_cell.length_a   1.000
_cell.length_b   1.000
_cell.length_c   1.000
_cell.angle_alpha   90.00
_cell.angle_beta   90.00
_cell.angle_gamma   90.00
#
_symmetry.space_group_name_H-M   'P 1'
#
loop_
_entity.id
_entity.type
_entity.pdbx_description
1 polymer ?
#
loop_
_entity_poly.entity_id
_entity_poly.type
_entity_poly.pdbx_seq_one_letter_code
_entity_poly.pdbx_strand_id
1 'polypeptide(L)'
;MANERHTDYREWDIDSSTRQSVHPYNRYVAISNAASTTAEDVYSIVASGGEKATNWVLNPGVEGSNVDEFVVTGSAASRSTAQQSEGAASLLVNPANSAVGEGFYWTSPKIARSINPQHITVQCEHRGASASGTVEINITDSSGTELASSGSSSLDTSWVAINTQYTIPANTDAASYRLSVVTPAQHNINFYIDKIMFEVREDTTAVSTYLDGNQTGGEGSLYEWTGTTNLSTSIKKPSMSAIRGFQFKNQSGTAADIIYIAFDTTATASNGIPIYGGQTLDTNFPLDFRGKISMIAAQNTPTLSGVIWGIAD
;
A
#
# COMPACT_ATOMS: atom_id res chain seq x y z
N MET A 1 -35.46 -32.10 -22.28
CA MET A 1 -34.27 -31.94 -21.39
C MET A 1 -33.84 -30.51 -21.46
N ALA A 2 -34.25 -29.75 -20.46
CA ALA A 2 -33.86 -28.38 -20.33
C ALA A 2 -32.36 -28.39 -20.08
N ASN A 3 -31.63 -27.71 -20.93
CA ASN A 3 -30.23 -27.50 -20.80
C ASN A 3 -30.07 -26.40 -19.73
N GLU A 4 -30.01 -26.80 -18.48
CA GLU A 4 -29.65 -25.91 -17.39
C GLU A 4 -28.22 -25.51 -17.55
N ARG A 5 -28.00 -24.60 -18.44
CA ARG A 5 -26.80 -23.80 -18.36
C ARG A 5 -26.98 -22.83 -17.19
N HIS A 6 -26.67 -23.33 -16.02
CA HIS A 6 -26.44 -22.41 -14.96
C HIS A 6 -25.24 -21.62 -15.29
N THR A 7 -25.44 -20.58 -15.97
CA THR A 7 -24.50 -19.47 -16.11
C THR A 7 -24.78 -18.40 -15.08
N ASP A 8 -25.60 -18.73 -14.11
CA ASP A 8 -25.81 -17.82 -13.02
C ASP A 8 -24.66 -18.00 -12.03
N TYR A 9 -23.62 -17.20 -12.19
CA TYR A 9 -22.48 -17.15 -11.27
C TYR A 9 -22.91 -17.01 -9.81
N ARG A 10 -24.13 -16.58 -9.54
CA ARG A 10 -24.72 -16.48 -8.21
C ARG A 10 -24.91 -17.83 -7.52
N GLU A 11 -25.04 -18.92 -8.25
CA GLU A 11 -25.09 -20.24 -7.62
C GLU A 11 -23.72 -20.74 -7.18
N TRP A 12 -22.66 -20.28 -7.82
CA TRP A 12 -21.28 -20.54 -7.38
C TRP A 12 -20.88 -19.73 -6.16
N ASP A 13 -21.62 -18.64 -5.93
CA ASP A 13 -21.35 -17.70 -4.87
C ASP A 13 -21.99 -18.06 -3.53
N ILE A 14 -22.69 -19.18 -3.44
CA ILE A 14 -23.39 -19.54 -2.21
C ILE A 14 -22.76 -20.79 -1.60
N ASP A 15 -21.94 -20.56 -0.59
CA ASP A 15 -21.59 -21.62 0.36
C ASP A 15 -22.84 -22.00 1.16
N SER A 16 -23.35 -23.21 0.92
CA SER A 16 -24.56 -23.71 1.56
C SER A 16 -24.42 -23.87 3.08
N SER A 17 -23.21 -23.89 3.62
CA SER A 17 -22.95 -24.05 5.05
C SER A 17 -22.92 -22.73 5.79
N THR A 18 -22.38 -21.67 5.17
CA THR A 18 -22.20 -20.36 5.79
C THR A 18 -23.10 -19.28 5.22
N ARG A 19 -23.77 -19.53 4.09
CA ARG A 19 -24.50 -18.55 3.30
C ARG A 19 -23.64 -17.34 2.89
N GLN A 20 -22.33 -17.53 2.81
CA GLN A 20 -21.43 -16.53 2.29
C GLN A 20 -21.32 -16.67 0.78
N SER A 21 -21.43 -15.55 0.09
CA SER A 21 -21.19 -15.49 -1.36
C SER A 21 -19.73 -15.79 -1.63
N VAL A 22 -19.46 -16.86 -2.39
CA VAL A 22 -18.11 -17.22 -2.83
C VAL A 22 -17.99 -16.85 -4.30
N HIS A 23 -17.51 -15.67 -4.58
CA HIS A 23 -17.33 -15.21 -5.95
C HIS A 23 -16.11 -15.89 -6.59
N PRO A 24 -16.19 -16.40 -7.82
CA PRO A 24 -15.06 -17.03 -8.52
C PRO A 24 -13.93 -16.05 -8.79
N TYR A 25 -14.21 -14.75 -8.69
CA TYR A 25 -13.25 -13.68 -8.86
C TYR A 25 -12.93 -13.09 -7.50
N ASN A 26 -11.66 -13.05 -7.14
CA ASN A 26 -11.21 -12.59 -5.83
C ASN A 26 -10.78 -11.12 -5.83
N ARG A 27 -10.90 -10.45 -6.97
CA ARG A 27 -10.50 -9.04 -7.12
C ARG A 27 -11.47 -8.24 -7.97
N TYR A 28 -11.84 -7.07 -7.47
CA TYR A 28 -12.63 -6.05 -8.17
C TYR A 28 -11.93 -4.70 -8.03
N VAL A 29 -11.90 -3.95 -9.11
CA VAL A 29 -11.36 -2.58 -9.13
C VAL A 29 -12.43 -1.66 -9.71
N ALA A 30 -12.85 -0.66 -8.93
CA ALA A 30 -13.73 0.38 -9.41
C ALA A 30 -12.92 1.43 -10.18
N ILE A 31 -13.44 1.87 -11.30
CA ILE A 31 -12.84 2.90 -12.16
C ILE A 31 -13.73 4.14 -12.17
N SER A 32 -13.11 5.30 -12.00
CA SER A 32 -13.78 6.60 -12.15
C SER A 32 -12.75 7.64 -12.58
N ASN A 33 -12.47 7.70 -13.88
CA ASN A 33 -11.44 8.56 -14.43
C ASN A 33 -12.06 9.57 -15.42
N ALA A 34 -11.63 10.83 -15.33
CA ALA A 34 -11.91 11.83 -16.35
C ALA A 34 -10.99 11.57 -17.56
N ALA A 35 -11.57 11.17 -18.69
CA ALA A 35 -10.79 10.94 -19.89
C ALA A 35 -10.29 12.26 -20.48
N SER A 36 -9.03 12.33 -20.87
CA SER A 36 -8.44 13.49 -21.52
C SER A 36 -8.24 13.24 -23.02
N THR A 37 -7.91 14.28 -23.76
CA THR A 37 -7.52 14.16 -25.19
C THR A 37 -6.10 13.61 -25.37
N THR A 38 -5.38 13.38 -24.28
CA THR A 38 -4.12 12.62 -24.25
C THR A 38 -4.42 11.22 -23.73
N ALA A 39 -3.90 10.20 -24.39
CA ALA A 39 -4.13 8.82 -23.97
C ALA A 39 -3.53 8.56 -22.58
N GLU A 40 -4.29 7.87 -21.74
CA GLU A 40 -3.91 7.48 -20.38
C GLU A 40 -4.27 6.03 -20.09
N ASP A 41 -3.57 5.41 -19.17
CA ASP A 41 -3.87 4.06 -18.75
C ASP A 41 -4.95 4.08 -17.66
N VAL A 42 -6.07 3.40 -17.92
CA VAL A 42 -7.18 3.22 -16.98
C VAL A 42 -6.85 2.14 -15.97
N TYR A 43 -6.18 1.10 -16.43
CA TYR A 43 -5.75 -0.04 -15.63
C TYR A 43 -4.55 -0.73 -16.30
N SER A 44 -3.62 -1.20 -15.50
CA SER A 44 -2.49 -2.00 -15.97
C SER A 44 -2.27 -3.17 -15.01
N ILE A 45 -2.15 -4.39 -15.54
CA ILE A 45 -1.63 -5.52 -14.79
C ILE A 45 -0.12 -5.38 -14.75
N VAL A 46 0.42 -5.11 -13.57
CA VAL A 46 1.87 -5.12 -13.38
C VAL A 46 2.33 -6.57 -13.41
N ALA A 47 3.25 -6.88 -14.33
CA ALA A 47 3.72 -8.25 -14.59
C ALA A 47 4.45 -8.94 -13.41
N SER A 48 4.82 -8.20 -12.39
CA SER A 48 5.21 -8.74 -11.09
C SER A 48 3.95 -8.71 -10.22
N GLY A 49 3.33 -9.86 -10.01
CA GLY A 49 2.19 -10.01 -9.11
C GLY A 49 2.38 -9.12 -7.89
N GLY A 50 1.52 -8.12 -7.74
CA GLY A 50 1.68 -7.14 -6.66
C GLY A 50 1.56 -7.91 -5.35
N GLU A 51 2.70 -8.09 -4.67
CA GLU A 51 2.74 -8.81 -3.41
C GLU A 51 1.80 -8.17 -2.41
N LYS A 52 1.03 -9.03 -1.74
CA LYS A 52 0.24 -8.58 -0.60
C LYS A 52 1.20 -8.10 0.48
N ALA A 53 1.13 -6.84 0.83
CA ALA A 53 1.93 -6.24 1.88
C ALA A 53 1.03 -5.64 2.96
N THR A 54 1.49 -5.63 4.18
CA THR A 54 0.76 -5.03 5.32
C THR A 54 1.73 -4.20 6.14
N ASN A 55 1.47 -2.91 6.25
CA ASN A 55 2.12 -2.09 7.25
C ASN A 55 1.33 -2.19 8.56
N TRP A 56 1.97 -2.69 9.60
CA TRP A 56 1.34 -2.91 10.90
C TRP A 56 1.32 -1.68 11.78
N VAL A 57 2.09 -0.64 11.46
CA VAL A 57 2.05 0.66 12.14
C VAL A 57 0.72 1.34 11.84
N LEU A 58 0.05 1.83 12.87
CA LEU A 58 -1.33 2.34 12.73
C LEU A 58 -1.38 3.75 12.14
N ASN A 59 -0.34 4.56 12.39
CA ASN A 59 -0.22 5.94 11.91
C ASN A 59 1.16 6.16 11.27
N PRO A 60 1.47 5.46 10.16
CA PRO A 60 2.83 5.38 9.62
C PRO A 60 3.39 6.71 9.09
N GLY A 61 2.54 7.61 8.61
CA GLY A 61 2.89 8.97 8.18
C GLY A 61 2.68 10.03 9.25
N VAL A 62 2.38 9.62 10.50
CA VAL A 62 2.12 10.55 11.63
C VAL A 62 1.03 11.60 11.32
N GLU A 63 0.12 11.28 10.42
CA GLU A 63 -0.95 12.18 9.97
C GLU A 63 -2.08 12.34 10.99
N GLY A 64 -2.30 11.31 11.80
CA GLY A 64 -3.21 11.38 12.95
C GLY A 64 -2.70 12.33 14.03
N SER A 65 -3.62 12.87 14.83
CA SER A 65 -3.27 13.80 15.92
C SER A 65 -2.51 13.13 17.08
N ASN A 66 -2.56 11.81 17.17
CA ASN A 66 -2.03 11.01 18.27
C ASN A 66 -0.74 10.29 17.86
N VAL A 67 0.28 10.38 18.73
CA VAL A 67 1.57 9.68 18.59
C VAL A 67 1.82 8.70 19.74
N ASP A 68 0.78 8.36 20.53
CA ASP A 68 0.90 7.52 21.75
C ASP A 68 1.31 6.08 21.45
N GLU A 69 1.22 5.64 20.20
CA GLU A 69 1.74 4.33 19.80
C GLU A 69 3.27 4.27 19.82
N PHE A 70 3.94 5.42 19.78
CA PHE A 70 5.39 5.53 19.82
C PHE A 70 5.86 5.80 21.25
N VAL A 71 6.51 4.80 21.86
CA VAL A 71 7.02 4.91 23.22
C VAL A 71 8.42 5.52 23.21
N VAL A 72 8.61 6.63 23.88
CA VAL A 72 9.89 7.34 23.91
C VAL A 72 10.88 6.75 24.91
N THR A 73 12.17 6.84 24.59
CA THR A 73 13.28 6.41 25.43
C THR A 73 14.30 7.54 25.50
N GLY A 74 14.50 8.13 26.69
CA GLY A 74 15.50 9.21 26.91
C GLY A 74 15.31 10.44 26.01
N SER A 75 14.12 10.63 25.44
CA SER A 75 13.80 11.70 24.49
C SER A 75 12.40 12.21 24.72
N ALA A 76 12.00 13.26 23.99
CA ALA A 76 10.60 13.63 23.81
C ALA A 76 10.21 13.43 22.34
N ALA A 77 8.99 12.97 22.08
CA ALA A 77 8.46 12.88 20.73
C ALA A 77 7.13 13.59 20.62
N SER A 78 6.89 14.23 19.49
CA SER A 78 5.64 14.93 19.20
C SER A 78 5.38 14.96 17.71
N ARG A 79 4.11 15.09 17.33
CA ARG A 79 3.73 15.36 15.94
C ARG A 79 4.19 16.75 15.54
N SER A 80 4.79 16.88 14.37
CA SER A 80 5.28 18.14 13.83
C SER A 80 4.84 18.33 12.38
N THR A 81 4.43 19.55 12.05
CA THR A 81 4.12 19.99 10.68
C THR A 81 5.23 20.81 10.05
N ALA A 82 6.38 20.94 10.75
CA ALA A 82 7.50 21.74 10.27
C ALA A 82 8.28 21.08 9.14
N GLN A 83 8.36 19.76 9.15
CA GLN A 83 9.06 18.95 8.17
C GLN A 83 8.26 17.67 7.92
N GLN A 84 8.07 17.29 6.68
CA GLN A 84 7.42 16.04 6.27
C GLN A 84 8.08 15.51 4.99
N SER A 85 8.15 14.20 4.85
CA SER A 85 8.54 13.54 3.62
C SER A 85 7.32 13.30 2.73
N GLU A 86 6.21 12.92 3.36
CA GLU A 86 4.92 12.71 2.71
C GLU A 86 3.80 13.26 3.61
N GLY A 87 2.65 13.60 3.01
CA GLY A 87 1.50 14.10 3.78
C GLY A 87 1.72 15.50 4.40
N ALA A 88 1.26 15.68 5.63
CA ALA A 88 1.24 16.98 6.32
C ALA A 88 2.01 17.01 7.64
N ALA A 89 2.56 15.89 8.10
CA ALA A 89 3.26 15.81 9.39
C ALA A 89 4.34 14.74 9.42
N SER A 90 5.13 14.75 10.49
CA SER A 90 6.12 13.74 10.83
C SER A 90 6.29 13.66 12.35
N LEU A 91 7.00 12.66 12.84
CA LEU A 91 7.37 12.52 14.25
C LEU A 91 8.65 13.31 14.52
N LEU A 92 8.56 14.38 15.29
CA LEU A 92 9.73 15.11 15.80
C LEU A 92 10.23 14.41 17.07
N VAL A 93 11.49 14.03 17.08
CA VAL A 93 12.19 13.44 18.22
C VAL A 93 13.23 14.42 18.73
N ASN A 94 13.20 14.70 20.04
CA ASN A 94 14.13 15.58 20.75
C ASN A 94 14.97 14.76 21.74
N PRO A 95 16.18 14.30 21.38
CA PRO A 95 17.06 13.59 22.30
C PRO A 95 17.46 14.49 23.47
N ALA A 96 17.51 13.92 24.66
CA ALA A 96 17.91 14.65 25.87
C ALA A 96 19.43 14.86 25.96
N ASN A 97 20.22 14.24 25.07
CA ASN A 97 21.69 14.23 25.11
C ASN A 97 22.26 13.64 26.41
N SER A 98 21.57 12.69 26.99
CA SER A 98 21.94 12.10 28.29
C SER A 98 22.58 10.71 28.14
N ALA A 99 22.26 9.97 27.06
CA ALA A 99 22.76 8.63 26.82
C ALA A 99 22.74 8.28 25.32
N VAL A 100 23.33 7.16 24.96
CA VAL A 100 23.07 6.47 23.68
C VAL A 100 21.74 5.74 23.77
N GLY A 101 21.11 5.48 22.63
CA GLY A 101 19.82 4.78 22.57
C GLY A 101 18.61 5.68 22.85
N GLU A 102 18.77 6.99 22.84
CA GLU A 102 17.66 7.94 22.94
C GLU A 102 16.85 7.95 21.64
N GLY A 103 15.52 7.92 21.73
CA GLY A 103 14.64 7.87 20.57
C GLY A 103 13.26 7.38 20.93
N PHE A 104 12.72 6.48 20.10
CA PHE A 104 11.42 5.85 20.35
C PHE A 104 11.41 4.40 19.85
N TYR A 105 10.41 3.67 20.31
CA TYR A 105 10.06 2.38 19.71
C TYR A 105 8.56 2.24 19.53
N TRP A 106 8.19 1.41 18.56
CA TRP A 106 6.84 0.90 18.33
C TRP A 106 6.84 -0.62 18.55
N THR A 107 5.77 -1.17 19.11
CA THR A 107 5.70 -2.60 19.42
C THR A 107 4.62 -3.27 18.57
N SER A 108 5.00 -4.33 17.88
CA SER A 108 4.06 -5.12 17.06
C SER A 108 3.06 -5.88 17.94
N PRO A 109 1.87 -6.20 17.42
CA PRO A 109 1.08 -7.31 17.92
C PRO A 109 1.93 -8.59 17.95
N LYS A 110 1.46 -9.62 18.69
CA LYS A 110 2.14 -10.92 18.67
C LYS A 110 2.11 -11.51 17.26
N ILE A 111 3.27 -11.74 16.69
CA ILE A 111 3.44 -12.48 15.45
C ILE A 111 3.22 -13.95 15.77
N ALA A 112 2.26 -14.57 15.08
CA ALA A 112 1.91 -15.96 15.30
C ALA A 112 3.04 -16.90 14.92
N ARG A 113 3.14 -18.06 15.58
CA ARG A 113 4.06 -19.12 15.18
C ARG A 113 3.73 -19.60 13.76
N SER A 114 4.75 -19.73 12.93
CA SER A 114 4.67 -20.31 11.59
C SER A 114 5.58 -21.53 11.47
N ILE A 115 5.20 -22.49 10.61
CA ILE A 115 6.05 -23.61 10.23
C ILE A 115 7.16 -23.19 9.25
N ASN A 116 7.00 -22.01 8.62
CA ASN A 116 8.00 -21.39 7.74
C ASN A 116 8.72 -20.27 8.49
N PRO A 117 9.94 -19.92 8.10
CA PRO A 117 10.58 -18.69 8.56
C PRO A 117 9.71 -17.47 8.19
N GLN A 118 9.67 -16.48 9.07
CA GLN A 118 9.00 -15.21 8.82
C GLN A 118 10.04 -14.10 8.83
N HIS A 119 9.89 -13.15 7.91
CA HIS A 119 10.83 -12.05 7.75
C HIS A 119 10.17 -10.75 8.22
N ILE A 120 10.71 -10.17 9.29
CA ILE A 120 10.38 -8.82 9.71
C ILE A 120 11.22 -7.86 8.88
N THR A 121 10.57 -6.88 8.28
CA THR A 121 11.22 -5.73 7.65
C THR A 121 10.72 -4.47 8.31
N VAL A 122 11.64 -3.58 8.69
CA VAL A 122 11.32 -2.26 9.21
C VAL A 122 12.02 -1.21 8.37
N GLN A 123 11.32 -0.10 8.14
CA GLN A 123 11.87 1.07 7.45
C GLN A 123 11.27 2.36 7.96
N CYS A 124 11.99 3.44 7.77
CA CYS A 124 11.47 4.80 7.90
C CYS A 124 12.32 5.75 7.04
N GLU A 125 11.85 6.96 6.86
CA GLU A 125 12.67 8.07 6.41
C GLU A 125 13.01 8.97 7.60
N HIS A 126 14.26 9.43 7.66
CA HIS A 126 14.71 10.34 8.68
C HIS A 126 15.32 11.63 8.09
N ARG A 127 15.29 12.68 8.88
CA ARG A 127 15.88 13.98 8.55
C ARG A 127 16.34 14.66 9.85
N GLY A 128 17.54 15.23 9.87
CA GLY A 128 18.02 16.05 10.97
C GLY A 128 17.50 17.50 10.88
N ALA A 129 17.39 18.16 12.03
CA ALA A 129 17.26 19.61 12.08
C ALA A 129 18.55 20.31 11.59
N SER A 130 19.68 19.60 11.66
CA SER A 130 20.97 19.99 11.10
C SER A 130 21.74 18.76 10.62
N ALA A 131 22.73 18.96 9.76
CA ALA A 131 23.61 17.90 9.26
C ALA A 131 24.66 17.49 10.30
N SER A 132 24.22 16.95 11.44
CA SER A 132 25.08 16.50 12.53
C SER A 132 24.36 15.43 13.35
N GLY A 133 25.12 14.48 13.90
CA GLY A 133 24.58 13.35 14.64
C GLY A 133 24.25 12.17 13.74
N THR A 134 23.79 11.10 14.35
CA THR A 134 23.45 9.84 13.67
C THR A 134 22.21 9.22 14.30
N VAL A 135 21.45 8.49 13.48
CA VAL A 135 20.35 7.63 13.91
C VAL A 135 20.52 6.24 13.35
N GLU A 136 19.86 5.26 13.93
CA GLU A 136 19.74 3.91 13.40
C GLU A 136 18.33 3.38 13.61
N ILE A 137 17.90 2.47 12.75
CA ILE A 137 16.66 1.72 12.94
C ILE A 137 17.01 0.29 13.33
N ASN A 138 16.37 -0.21 14.38
CA ASN A 138 16.63 -1.53 14.94
C ASN A 138 15.36 -2.35 15.05
N ILE A 139 15.50 -3.66 14.89
CA ILE A 139 14.51 -4.64 15.33
C ILE A 139 15.01 -5.22 16.66
N THR A 140 14.16 -5.11 17.68
CA THR A 140 14.45 -5.70 18.99
C THR A 140 13.37 -6.68 19.41
N ASP A 141 13.68 -7.57 20.34
CA ASP A 141 12.65 -8.36 21.02
C ASP A 141 11.80 -7.49 21.95
N SER A 142 10.80 -8.09 22.60
CA SER A 142 9.93 -7.38 23.54
C SER A 142 10.65 -6.88 24.81
N SER A 143 11.84 -7.41 25.12
CA SER A 143 12.68 -6.95 26.23
C SER A 143 13.58 -5.78 25.86
N GLY A 144 13.74 -5.51 24.55
CA GLY A 144 14.62 -4.48 24.01
C GLY A 144 15.99 -5.01 23.59
N THR A 145 16.21 -6.33 23.57
CA THR A 145 17.45 -6.93 23.04
C THR A 145 17.47 -6.77 21.52
N GLU A 146 18.54 -6.19 20.99
CA GLU A 146 18.71 -5.99 19.55
C GLU A 146 18.86 -7.32 18.83
N LEU A 147 18.10 -7.48 17.76
CA LEU A 147 18.10 -8.65 16.85
C LEU A 147 18.67 -8.29 15.48
N ALA A 148 18.48 -7.06 15.04
CA ALA A 148 19.02 -6.52 13.80
C ALA A 148 19.10 -5.00 13.85
N SER A 149 20.10 -4.41 13.18
CA SER A 149 20.30 -2.97 13.06
C SER A 149 20.60 -2.58 11.62
N SER A 150 20.18 -1.37 11.22
CA SER A 150 20.60 -0.76 9.95
C SER A 150 22.07 -0.30 9.97
N GLY A 151 22.67 -0.25 11.15
CA GLY A 151 23.84 0.56 11.40
C GLY A 151 23.54 2.06 11.40
N SER A 152 24.56 2.84 11.75
CA SER A 152 24.44 4.29 11.89
C SER A 152 24.23 4.98 10.55
N SER A 153 23.19 5.81 10.45
CA SER A 153 22.92 6.71 9.34
C SER A 153 23.12 8.16 9.80
N SER A 154 23.86 8.95 9.02
CA SER A 154 24.12 10.36 9.34
C SER A 154 22.83 11.17 9.19
N LEU A 155 22.57 12.04 10.16
CA LEU A 155 21.52 13.04 10.03
C LEU A 155 21.92 14.08 8.98
N ASP A 156 21.00 14.35 8.06
CA ASP A 156 21.10 15.40 7.06
C ASP A 156 19.84 16.26 7.10
N THR A 157 19.87 17.42 6.48
CA THR A 157 18.70 18.29 6.25
C THR A 157 17.82 17.81 5.09
N SER A 158 18.19 16.74 4.43
CA SER A 158 17.40 16.00 3.43
C SER A 158 16.81 14.74 4.05
N TRP A 159 15.70 14.26 3.50
CA TRP A 159 15.12 12.98 3.90
C TRP A 159 15.96 11.81 3.37
N VAL A 160 16.26 10.86 4.23
CA VAL A 160 17.04 9.65 3.94
C VAL A 160 16.28 8.43 4.42
N ALA A 161 16.11 7.45 3.54
CA ALA A 161 15.49 6.18 3.90
C ALA A 161 16.49 5.25 4.58
N ILE A 162 16.07 4.62 5.68
CA ILE A 162 16.82 3.57 6.38
C ILE A 162 15.90 2.35 6.61
N ASN A 163 16.50 1.18 6.59
CA ASN A 163 15.78 -0.07 6.85
C ASN A 163 16.69 -1.15 7.45
N THR A 164 16.07 -2.14 8.07
CA THR A 164 16.74 -3.37 8.49
C THR A 164 15.77 -4.54 8.48
N GLN A 165 16.29 -5.75 8.59
CA GLN A 165 15.53 -6.99 8.49
C GLN A 165 15.97 -8.00 9.54
N TYR A 166 15.00 -8.81 10.00
CA TYR A 166 15.26 -9.93 10.90
C TYR A 166 14.45 -11.14 10.47
N THR A 167 15.06 -12.31 10.48
CA THR A 167 14.37 -13.57 10.19
C THR A 167 14.00 -14.28 11.49
N ILE A 168 12.71 -14.41 11.74
CA ILE A 168 12.17 -15.28 12.79
C ILE A 168 12.31 -16.71 12.31
N PRO A 169 13.05 -17.57 13.01
CA PRO A 169 13.18 -19.00 12.63
C PRO A 169 11.82 -19.70 12.61
N ALA A 170 11.68 -20.68 11.74
CA ALA A 170 10.48 -21.54 11.72
C ALA A 170 10.21 -22.14 13.11
N ASN A 171 8.93 -22.29 13.44
CA ASN A 171 8.48 -22.84 14.73
C ASN A 171 8.84 -22.02 15.97
N THR A 172 9.25 -20.75 15.85
CA THR A 172 9.43 -19.85 16.97
C THR A 172 8.07 -19.56 17.62
N ASP A 173 8.00 -19.56 18.95
CA ASP A 173 6.77 -19.25 19.66
C ASP A 173 6.29 -17.81 19.39
N ALA A 174 4.98 -17.60 19.47
CA ALA A 174 4.38 -16.30 19.20
C ALA A 174 4.94 -15.20 20.12
N ALA A 175 5.52 -14.17 19.53
CA ALA A 175 6.18 -13.07 20.23
C ALA A 175 5.89 -11.72 19.57
N SER A 176 6.02 -10.64 20.35
CA SER A 176 6.03 -9.27 19.84
C SER A 176 7.45 -8.81 19.63
N TYR A 177 7.64 -7.97 18.63
CA TYR A 177 8.92 -7.35 18.28
C TYR A 177 8.75 -5.84 18.27
N ARG A 178 9.86 -5.12 18.39
CA ARG A 178 9.85 -3.67 18.32
C ARG A 178 10.60 -3.17 17.10
N LEU A 179 10.06 -2.15 16.48
CA LEU A 179 10.79 -1.22 15.63
C LEU A 179 11.28 -0.10 16.55
N SER A 180 12.59 0.15 16.59
CA SER A 180 13.19 1.22 17.37
C SER A 180 13.96 2.16 16.46
N VAL A 181 13.81 3.47 16.64
CA VAL A 181 14.67 4.48 16.00
C VAL A 181 15.37 5.23 17.11
N VAL A 182 16.68 5.12 17.14
CA VAL A 182 17.51 5.58 18.26
C VAL A 182 18.78 6.25 17.79
N THR A 183 19.39 7.02 18.70
CA THR A 183 20.72 7.62 18.51
C THR A 183 21.80 6.61 18.89
N PRO A 184 22.61 6.09 17.96
CA PRO A 184 23.73 5.17 18.30
C PRO A 184 24.89 5.88 18.99
N ALA A 185 24.93 7.19 18.89
CA ALA A 185 25.87 8.06 19.59
C ALA A 185 25.14 9.24 20.25
N GLN A 186 25.63 9.67 21.41
CA GLN A 186 25.02 10.76 22.14
C GLN A 186 25.06 12.08 21.34
N HIS A 187 23.93 12.74 21.17
CA HIS A 187 23.80 14.08 20.59
C HIS A 187 22.47 14.72 20.99
N ASN A 188 22.36 16.04 20.79
CA ASN A 188 21.17 16.85 21.07
C ASN A 188 20.50 17.38 19.81
N ILE A 189 20.78 16.79 18.64
CA ILE A 189 20.19 17.23 17.40
C ILE A 189 18.80 16.63 17.28
N ASN A 190 17.81 17.49 17.16
CA ASN A 190 16.45 17.07 16.85
C ASN A 190 16.40 16.41 15.49
N PHE A 191 15.59 15.38 15.36
CA PHE A 191 15.36 14.73 14.08
C PHE A 191 13.88 14.41 13.86
N TYR A 192 13.53 14.27 12.60
CA TYR A 192 12.19 13.98 12.14
C TYR A 192 12.17 12.59 11.53
N ILE A 193 11.09 11.85 11.79
CA ILE A 193 10.85 10.52 11.24
C ILE A 193 9.50 10.52 10.54
N ASP A 194 9.47 9.89 9.36
CA ASP A 194 8.28 9.76 8.54
C ASP A 194 8.29 8.40 7.82
N LYS A 195 7.18 8.02 7.19
CA LYS A 195 7.06 6.77 6.43
C LYS A 195 7.48 5.54 7.23
N ILE A 196 6.98 5.44 8.46
CA ILE A 196 7.30 4.35 9.36
C ILE A 196 6.59 3.07 8.90
N MET A 197 7.33 1.99 8.73
CA MET A 197 6.78 0.71 8.28
C MET A 197 7.33 -0.45 9.10
N PHE A 198 6.44 -1.34 9.50
CA PHE A 198 6.75 -2.65 10.07
C PHE A 198 5.94 -3.70 9.32
N GLU A 199 6.61 -4.60 8.64
CA GLU A 199 6.02 -5.63 7.81
C GLU A 199 6.51 -7.01 8.23
N VAL A 200 5.65 -8.03 8.10
CA VAL A 200 6.00 -9.45 8.32
C VAL A 200 5.59 -10.25 7.10
N ARG A 201 6.53 -11.00 6.55
CA ARG A 201 6.32 -11.83 5.34
C ARG A 201 6.96 -13.20 5.47
N GLU A 202 6.42 -14.18 4.74
CA GLU A 202 6.99 -15.54 4.66
C GLU A 202 7.71 -15.81 3.33
N ASP A 203 7.46 -14.99 2.32
CA ASP A 203 7.85 -15.24 0.93
C ASP A 203 9.14 -14.53 0.50
N THR A 204 9.51 -13.45 1.18
CA THR A 204 10.64 -12.61 0.77
C THR A 204 11.28 -11.86 1.93
N THR A 205 12.57 -11.59 1.80
CA THR A 205 13.32 -10.65 2.63
C THR A 205 13.43 -9.26 1.99
N ALA A 206 12.90 -9.05 0.78
CA ALA A 206 12.97 -7.75 0.14
C ALA A 206 12.13 -6.72 0.88
N VAL A 207 12.68 -5.52 1.08
CA VAL A 207 11.95 -4.39 1.65
C VAL A 207 10.88 -3.94 0.66
N SER A 208 9.63 -3.95 1.08
CA SER A 208 8.53 -3.40 0.27
C SER A 208 8.67 -1.88 0.14
N THR A 209 8.09 -1.33 -0.93
CA THR A 209 7.89 0.13 -0.99
C THR A 209 7.02 0.55 0.19
N TYR A 210 7.31 1.73 0.75
CA TYR A 210 6.48 2.31 1.82
C TYR A 210 5.00 2.23 1.47
N LEU A 211 4.20 1.93 2.46
CA LEU A 211 2.80 1.61 2.32
C LEU A 211 2.00 2.32 3.42
N ASP A 212 1.10 3.18 2.99
CA ASP A 212 -0.03 3.62 3.81
C ASP A 212 -1.34 3.54 3.01
N GLY A 213 -2.47 3.62 3.71
CA GLY A 213 -3.78 3.48 3.08
C GLY A 213 -4.23 4.68 2.24
N ASN A 214 -3.48 5.78 2.26
CA ASN A 214 -3.76 6.99 1.47
C ASN A 214 -3.03 7.01 0.14
N GLN A 215 -2.10 6.07 -0.09
CA GLN A 215 -1.37 6.03 -1.34
C GLN A 215 -2.31 5.81 -2.52
N THR A 216 -2.26 6.73 -3.47
CA THR A 216 -2.95 6.60 -4.74
C THR A 216 -2.05 5.86 -5.70
N GLY A 217 -2.15 4.54 -5.72
CA GLY A 217 -1.65 3.77 -6.86
C GLY A 217 -2.53 4.08 -8.06
N GLY A 218 -1.95 4.32 -9.25
CA GLY A 218 -2.71 4.57 -10.49
C GLY A 218 -3.63 3.43 -10.93
N GLU A 219 -3.86 2.45 -10.10
CA GLU A 219 -4.64 1.23 -10.31
C GLU A 219 -5.73 1.08 -9.24
N GLY A 220 -6.60 2.07 -9.12
CA GLY A 220 -7.80 2.03 -8.29
C GLY A 220 -7.62 1.28 -6.97
N SER A 221 -7.27 1.99 -5.92
CA SER A 221 -7.26 1.50 -4.52
C SER A 221 -6.57 0.15 -4.26
N LEU A 222 -5.33 -0.03 -4.74
CA LEU A 222 -4.48 -1.13 -4.28
C LEU A 222 -4.13 -0.98 -2.80
N TYR A 223 -4.15 0.23 -2.29
CA TYR A 223 -3.82 0.57 -0.92
C TYR A 223 -5.09 0.93 -0.16
N GLU A 224 -5.24 0.42 1.04
CA GLU A 224 -6.37 0.77 1.90
C GLU A 224 -6.01 0.64 3.38
N TRP A 225 -6.73 1.40 4.19
CA TRP A 225 -6.75 1.22 5.63
C TRP A 225 -7.67 0.04 5.99
N THR A 226 -7.23 -0.82 6.90
CA THR A 226 -8.06 -1.95 7.36
C THR A 226 -9.21 -1.51 8.28
N GLY A 227 -9.20 -0.25 8.68
CA GLY A 227 -10.18 0.37 9.57
C GLY A 227 -10.17 1.89 9.41
N THR A 228 -10.12 2.62 10.51
CA THR A 228 -10.10 4.09 10.48
C THR A 228 -8.78 4.61 9.90
N THR A 229 -8.87 5.56 8.97
CA THR A 229 -7.73 6.26 8.38
C THR A 229 -6.78 6.79 9.45
N ASN A 230 -5.49 6.54 9.29
CA ASN A 230 -4.41 6.93 10.21
C ASN A 230 -4.55 6.39 11.66
N LEU A 231 -5.38 5.37 11.86
CA LEU A 231 -5.60 4.71 13.15
C LEU A 231 -5.77 3.19 13.00
N SER A 232 -5.39 2.62 11.88
CA SER A 232 -5.43 1.19 11.62
C SER A 232 -4.25 0.77 10.75
N THR A 233 -4.00 -0.52 10.65
CA THR A 233 -3.02 -1.05 9.72
C THR A 233 -3.43 -0.73 8.28
N SER A 234 -2.45 -0.58 7.40
CA SER A 234 -2.69 -0.40 5.98
C SER A 234 -2.23 -1.62 5.19
N ILE A 235 -2.92 -1.92 4.11
CA ILE A 235 -2.62 -3.06 3.26
C ILE A 235 -2.46 -2.64 1.81
N LYS A 236 -1.55 -3.29 1.12
CA LYS A 236 -1.50 -3.37 -0.33
C LYS A 236 -2.16 -4.66 -0.77
N LYS A 237 -3.21 -4.56 -1.55
CA LYS A 237 -3.86 -5.73 -2.15
C LYS A 237 -3.03 -6.21 -3.35
N PRO A 238 -2.96 -7.51 -3.60
CA PRO A 238 -2.33 -7.99 -4.82
C PRO A 238 -3.06 -7.42 -6.04
N SER A 239 -2.31 -7.04 -7.08
CA SER A 239 -2.89 -6.71 -8.37
C SER A 239 -3.56 -7.95 -8.98
N MET A 240 -4.48 -7.74 -9.93
CA MET A 240 -5.02 -8.87 -10.69
C MET A 240 -3.91 -9.51 -11.51
N SER A 241 -3.78 -10.83 -11.48
CA SER A 241 -2.92 -11.58 -12.39
C SER A 241 -3.56 -11.76 -13.78
N ALA A 242 -4.88 -11.66 -13.86
CA ALA A 242 -5.64 -11.64 -15.10
C ALA A 242 -6.98 -10.92 -14.93
N ILE A 243 -7.34 -10.10 -15.91
CA ILE A 243 -8.67 -9.53 -16.03
C ILE A 243 -9.59 -10.59 -16.62
N ARG A 244 -10.71 -10.84 -15.96
CA ARG A 244 -11.73 -11.79 -16.39
C ARG A 244 -12.96 -11.12 -16.99
N GLY A 245 -13.11 -9.83 -16.74
CA GLY A 245 -14.15 -9.02 -17.34
C GLY A 245 -14.12 -7.57 -16.89
N PHE A 246 -14.94 -6.78 -17.52
CA PHE A 246 -15.12 -5.36 -17.17
C PHE A 246 -16.51 -4.88 -17.59
N GLN A 247 -16.93 -3.79 -16.97
CA GLN A 247 -18.04 -2.97 -17.39
C GLN A 247 -17.63 -1.51 -17.28
N PHE A 248 -17.66 -0.79 -18.39
CA PHE A 248 -17.34 0.63 -18.46
C PHE A 248 -18.54 1.42 -18.97
N LYS A 249 -18.76 2.59 -18.40
CA LYS A 249 -19.78 3.53 -18.84
C LYS A 249 -19.18 4.91 -19.06
N ASN A 250 -19.47 5.49 -20.21
CA ASN A 250 -19.22 6.91 -20.44
C ASN A 250 -20.35 7.71 -19.78
N GLN A 251 -20.02 8.48 -18.75
CA GLN A 251 -20.99 9.23 -17.95
C GLN A 251 -21.50 10.52 -18.62
N SER A 252 -20.93 10.94 -19.75
CA SER A 252 -21.44 12.11 -20.47
C SER A 252 -22.88 11.93 -20.93
N GLY A 253 -23.68 12.97 -20.79
CA GLY A 253 -25.04 13.04 -21.40
C GLY A 253 -25.01 13.39 -22.88
N THR A 254 -23.86 13.73 -23.46
CA THR A 254 -23.69 14.17 -24.83
C THR A 254 -23.13 13.06 -25.69
N ALA A 255 -23.90 12.59 -26.68
CA ALA A 255 -23.50 11.46 -27.54
C ALA A 255 -22.20 11.71 -28.33
N ALA A 256 -21.86 12.99 -28.59
CA ALA A 256 -20.63 13.36 -29.29
C ALA A 256 -19.36 13.23 -28.40
N ASP A 257 -19.51 13.09 -27.09
CA ASP A 257 -18.40 12.87 -26.17
C ASP A 257 -18.01 11.39 -26.19
N ILE A 258 -17.05 11.05 -27.04
CA ILE A 258 -16.64 9.66 -27.26
C ILE A 258 -15.38 9.39 -26.44
N ILE A 259 -15.36 8.27 -25.72
CA ILE A 259 -14.15 7.69 -25.11
C ILE A 259 -13.78 6.45 -25.93
N TYR A 260 -12.52 6.37 -26.34
CA TYR A 260 -11.97 5.18 -27.01
C TYR A 260 -11.18 4.37 -25.99
N ILE A 261 -11.46 3.07 -25.90
CA ILE A 261 -10.77 2.10 -25.03
C ILE A 261 -9.95 1.16 -25.90
N ALA A 262 -8.68 1.00 -25.56
CA ALA A 262 -7.78 0.05 -26.21
C ALA A 262 -7.16 -0.91 -25.18
N PHE A 263 -6.87 -2.13 -25.63
CA PHE A 263 -6.27 -3.19 -24.83
C PHE A 263 -4.85 -3.47 -25.33
N ASP A 264 -3.89 -3.62 -24.42
CA ASP A 264 -2.46 -3.85 -24.67
C ASP A 264 -1.73 -2.79 -25.50
N THR A 265 -2.39 -1.71 -25.81
CA THR A 265 -1.83 -0.62 -26.60
C THR A 265 -2.32 0.73 -26.09
N THR A 266 -1.63 1.78 -26.44
CA THR A 266 -2.09 3.15 -26.18
C THR A 266 -3.32 3.44 -27.02
N ALA A 267 -4.39 3.92 -26.39
CA ALA A 267 -5.64 4.22 -27.06
C ALA A 267 -5.51 5.37 -28.06
N THR A 268 -6.10 5.19 -29.22
CA THR A 268 -6.27 6.24 -30.25
C THR A 268 -7.67 6.10 -30.85
N ALA A 269 -8.14 7.12 -31.56
CA ALA A 269 -9.43 7.02 -32.26
C ALA A 269 -9.47 5.94 -33.35
N SER A 270 -8.30 5.48 -33.82
CA SER A 270 -8.21 4.48 -34.89
C SER A 270 -8.10 3.04 -34.39
N ASN A 271 -7.65 2.81 -33.15
CA ASN A 271 -7.50 1.46 -32.59
C ASN A 271 -8.38 1.18 -31.37
N GLY A 272 -9.03 2.20 -30.83
CA GLY A 272 -9.89 2.06 -29.64
C GLY A 272 -11.32 1.69 -30.00
N ILE A 273 -11.97 0.98 -29.08
CA ILE A 273 -13.41 0.71 -29.11
C ILE A 273 -14.13 1.96 -28.62
N PRO A 274 -15.01 2.58 -29.42
CA PRO A 274 -15.71 3.80 -29.02
C PRO A 274 -16.82 3.50 -28.01
N ILE A 275 -16.90 4.31 -26.96
CA ILE A 275 -18.01 4.38 -26.00
C ILE A 275 -18.61 5.78 -26.11
N TYR A 276 -19.76 5.91 -26.71
CA TYR A 276 -20.46 7.19 -26.85
C TYR A 276 -21.06 7.64 -25.52
N GLY A 277 -21.32 8.93 -25.38
CA GLY A 277 -21.90 9.46 -24.14
C GLY A 277 -23.19 8.70 -23.74
N GLY A 278 -23.27 8.30 -22.50
CA GLY A 278 -24.34 7.50 -21.93
C GLY A 278 -24.29 6.00 -22.19
N GLN A 279 -23.41 5.53 -23.10
CA GLN A 279 -23.30 4.11 -23.43
C GLN A 279 -22.43 3.35 -22.44
N THR A 280 -22.67 2.02 -22.38
CA THR A 280 -21.90 1.04 -21.61
C THR A 280 -21.20 0.07 -22.56
N LEU A 281 -19.95 -0.23 -22.27
CA LEU A 281 -19.18 -1.33 -22.87
C LEU A 281 -18.95 -2.37 -21.78
N ASP A 282 -19.34 -3.62 -22.03
CA ASP A 282 -19.15 -4.74 -21.12
C ASP A 282 -18.62 -5.98 -21.84
N THR A 283 -18.14 -6.93 -21.05
CA THR A 283 -17.74 -8.25 -21.54
C THR A 283 -18.83 -9.26 -21.28
N ASN A 284 -19.33 -9.87 -22.36
CA ASN A 284 -20.34 -10.93 -22.33
C ASN A 284 -19.74 -12.34 -22.32
N PHE A 285 -18.42 -12.47 -22.24
CA PHE A 285 -17.71 -13.75 -22.25
C PHE A 285 -16.45 -13.66 -21.36
N PRO A 286 -15.98 -14.80 -20.83
CA PRO A 286 -14.78 -14.83 -20.02
C PRO A 286 -13.56 -14.32 -20.79
N LEU A 287 -12.86 -13.36 -20.22
CA LEU A 287 -11.57 -12.88 -20.71
C LEU A 287 -10.44 -13.59 -19.94
N ASP A 288 -9.30 -13.70 -20.56
CA ASP A 288 -8.02 -13.97 -19.92
C ASP A 288 -7.02 -12.92 -20.42
N PHE A 289 -7.16 -11.72 -19.88
CA PHE A 289 -6.41 -10.56 -20.34
C PHE A 289 -5.40 -10.17 -19.27
N ARG A 290 -4.14 -10.02 -19.66
CA ARG A 290 -3.01 -9.77 -18.75
C ARG A 290 -2.24 -8.49 -19.05
N GLY A 291 -2.84 -7.60 -19.79
CA GLY A 291 -2.22 -6.36 -20.23
C GLY A 291 -2.79 -5.11 -19.57
N LYS A 292 -2.63 -4.00 -20.27
CA LYS A 292 -3.16 -2.70 -19.86
C LYS A 292 -4.43 -2.33 -20.61
N ILE A 293 -5.29 -1.56 -19.97
CA ILE A 293 -6.42 -0.89 -20.56
C ILE A 293 -6.11 0.59 -20.64
N SER A 294 -6.09 1.15 -21.85
CA SER A 294 -5.83 2.56 -22.08
C SER A 294 -7.07 3.25 -22.61
N MET A 295 -7.26 4.54 -22.32
CA MET A 295 -8.36 5.34 -22.84
C MET A 295 -7.88 6.69 -23.41
N ILE A 296 -8.69 7.26 -24.28
CA ILE A 296 -8.53 8.63 -24.79
C ILE A 296 -9.92 9.20 -25.11
N ALA A 297 -10.15 10.46 -24.79
CA ALA A 297 -11.35 11.17 -25.24
C ALA A 297 -11.15 11.76 -26.64
N ALA A 298 -12.17 11.71 -27.48
CA ALA A 298 -12.17 12.38 -28.75
C ALA A 298 -12.14 13.91 -28.60
N GLN A 299 -12.88 14.41 -27.62
CA GLN A 299 -12.99 15.81 -27.25
C GLN A 299 -13.53 15.94 -25.82
N ASN A 300 -13.41 17.12 -25.24
CA ASN A 300 -13.84 17.40 -23.86
C ASN A 300 -13.15 16.47 -22.83
N THR A 301 -13.71 16.36 -21.66
CA THR A 301 -13.20 15.51 -20.57
C THR A 301 -14.33 14.66 -19.97
N PRO A 302 -14.95 13.75 -20.78
CA PRO A 302 -16.01 12.89 -20.26
C PRO A 302 -15.44 11.93 -19.19
N THR A 303 -16.24 11.58 -18.20
CA THR A 303 -15.85 10.64 -17.16
C THR A 303 -16.16 9.21 -17.58
N LEU A 304 -15.16 8.33 -17.56
CA LEU A 304 -15.34 6.89 -17.61
C LEU A 304 -15.54 6.37 -16.19
N SER A 305 -16.62 5.64 -15.97
CA SER A 305 -16.84 4.89 -14.72
C SER A 305 -17.07 3.42 -15.02
N GLY A 306 -16.82 2.57 -14.04
CA GLY A 306 -17.05 1.15 -14.22
C GLY A 306 -16.38 0.28 -13.19
N VAL A 307 -16.31 -1.01 -13.52
CA VAL A 307 -15.66 -2.02 -12.70
C VAL A 307 -14.89 -2.99 -13.59
N ILE A 308 -13.73 -3.41 -13.11
CA ILE A 308 -12.92 -4.48 -13.67
C ILE A 308 -12.89 -5.59 -12.64
N TRP A 309 -13.03 -6.83 -13.07
CA TRP A 309 -12.91 -7.99 -12.18
C TRP A 309 -11.97 -9.04 -12.75
N GLY A 310 -11.33 -9.77 -11.87
CA GLY A 310 -10.33 -10.75 -12.25
C GLY A 310 -9.87 -11.63 -11.10
N ILE A 311 -8.77 -12.30 -11.32
CA ILE A 311 -8.11 -13.17 -10.36
C ILE A 311 -6.85 -12.45 -9.87
N ALA A 312 -6.64 -12.43 -8.56
CA ALA A 312 -5.37 -12.11 -7.94
C ALA A 312 -4.76 -13.42 -7.40
N ASP A 313 -3.47 -13.59 -7.61
CA ASP A 313 -2.71 -14.74 -7.13
C ASP A 313 -2.45 -14.66 -5.63
#